data_bca20f9623ad7ddb470612cda9460999
#
_entry.id   bca20f9623ad7ddb470612cda9460999
#
_cell.length_a   1.000
_cell.length_b   1.000
_cell.length_c   1.000
_cell.angle_alpha   90.00
_cell.angle_beta   90.00
_cell.angle_gamma   90.00
#
_symmetry.space_group_name_H-M   'P 1'
#
loop_
_entity.id
_entity.type
_entity.pdbx_description
1 polymer ?
#
loop_
_entity_poly.entity_id
_entity_poly.type
_entity_poly.pdbx_seq_one_letter_code
_entity_poly.pdbx_strand_id
1 'polypeptide(L)'
;MRTLAIDIGGTKIALAIVEEGTIIQRYQIATPVVQDVTKFVQAILEKVTEWLPSIDYVGVSTTGYVTPEGITSINPETLNFPVPFPLAQTLEQLTNKPVSILNDAQAAAWFEFVQLKNPSLNMAFITVSTGVGGGIIIDGKLHKGNSGLAGHIGHMSVAIEGPLCGCGQRGCVESMASGNAIQKESEATFTETMSNVELFKQAAFNPKAEAIINRSVQAVATLCCNLKACLDLDIIVLGGGIGLAEGYLERLNKAIQSRPXXXXXXXXXXSLSLLLMAIMMLAYSEQHFSLRSKRWH
;
A
#
# COMPACT_ATOMS: atom_id res chain seq x y z
N MET A 1 -15.62 -12.89 -16.25
CA MET A 1 -14.40 -13.45 -15.64
C MET A 1 -14.58 -13.45 -14.11
N ARG A 2 -14.32 -14.59 -13.49
CA ARG A 2 -14.50 -14.79 -12.05
C ARG A 2 -13.14 -14.94 -11.38
N THR A 3 -12.82 -14.05 -10.44
CA THR A 3 -11.51 -13.97 -9.80
C THR A 3 -11.61 -14.31 -8.31
N LEU A 4 -10.70 -15.17 -7.85
CA LEU A 4 -10.44 -15.33 -6.41
C LEU A 4 -9.48 -14.21 -6.00
N ALA A 5 -9.97 -13.29 -5.18
CA ALA A 5 -9.18 -12.21 -4.61
C ALA A 5 -8.72 -12.60 -3.20
N ILE A 6 -7.42 -12.44 -2.92
CA ILE A 6 -6.82 -12.80 -1.64
C ILE A 6 -6.06 -11.57 -1.14
N ASP A 7 -6.42 -11.08 0.04
CA ASP A 7 -5.69 -9.98 0.69
C ASP A 7 -5.02 -10.51 1.94
N ILE A 8 -3.68 -10.58 1.93
CA ILE A 8 -2.88 -11.21 2.99
C ILE A 8 -2.33 -10.14 3.92
N GLY A 9 -2.92 -10.07 5.11
CA GLY A 9 -2.39 -9.26 6.21
C GLY A 9 -1.63 -10.11 7.22
N GLY A 10 -1.00 -9.45 8.16
CA GLY A 10 -0.19 -10.13 9.19
C GLY A 10 -0.99 -11.03 10.12
N THR A 11 -2.25 -10.69 10.39
CA THR A 11 -3.09 -11.44 11.34
C THR A 11 -4.32 -12.06 10.67
N LYS A 12 -4.78 -11.50 9.57
CA LYS A 12 -6.02 -11.92 8.88
C LYS A 12 -5.80 -11.95 7.39
N ILE A 13 -6.49 -12.88 6.73
CA ILE A 13 -6.57 -12.97 5.28
C ILE A 13 -8.02 -12.78 4.88
N ALA A 14 -8.29 -11.85 3.97
CA ALA A 14 -9.61 -11.69 3.38
C ALA A 14 -9.63 -12.40 2.02
N LEU A 15 -10.73 -13.10 1.75
CA LEU A 15 -10.95 -13.86 0.53
C LEU A 15 -12.27 -13.41 -0.09
N ALA A 16 -12.31 -13.26 -1.40
CA ALA A 16 -13.54 -12.89 -2.08
C ALA A 16 -13.59 -13.51 -3.48
N ILE A 17 -14.80 -13.82 -3.92
CA ILE A 17 -15.07 -14.06 -5.34
C ILE A 17 -15.56 -12.76 -5.94
N VAL A 18 -14.89 -12.31 -6.97
CA VAL A 18 -15.25 -11.10 -7.71
C VAL A 18 -15.64 -11.49 -9.13
N GLU A 19 -16.80 -11.00 -9.57
CA GLU A 19 -17.32 -11.24 -10.91
C GLU A 19 -17.76 -9.92 -11.52
N GLU A 20 -17.15 -9.57 -12.64
CA GLU A 20 -17.42 -8.31 -13.35
C GLU A 20 -17.37 -7.08 -12.43
N GLY A 21 -16.35 -7.03 -11.56
CA GLY A 21 -16.14 -5.92 -10.65
C GLY A 21 -17.04 -5.90 -9.42
N THR A 22 -17.84 -6.96 -9.21
CA THR A 22 -18.75 -7.08 -8.07
C THR A 22 -18.33 -8.24 -7.17
N ILE A 23 -18.30 -8.02 -5.87
CA ILE A 23 -18.03 -9.10 -4.91
C ILE A 23 -19.30 -9.95 -4.76
N ILE A 24 -19.18 -11.23 -5.11
CA ILE A 24 -20.28 -12.20 -5.03
C ILE A 24 -20.30 -12.88 -3.66
N GLN A 25 -19.13 -13.24 -3.16
CA GLN A 25 -18.97 -13.92 -1.87
C GLN A 25 -17.70 -13.42 -1.22
N ARG A 26 -17.66 -13.43 0.11
CA ARG A 26 -16.44 -13.12 0.84
C ARG A 26 -16.33 -13.93 2.11
N TYR A 27 -15.09 -14.12 2.57
CA TYR A 27 -14.73 -14.90 3.73
C TYR A 27 -13.50 -14.28 4.37
N GLN A 28 -13.32 -14.50 5.65
CA GLN A 28 -12.13 -14.02 6.36
C GLN A 28 -11.62 -15.13 7.26
N ILE A 29 -10.30 -15.32 7.25
CA ILE A 29 -9.64 -16.34 8.09
C ILE A 29 -8.49 -15.69 8.86
N ALA A 30 -8.05 -16.34 9.91
CA ALA A 30 -6.79 -15.98 10.57
C ALA A 30 -5.63 -16.35 9.63
N THR A 31 -4.59 -15.52 9.58
CA THR A 31 -3.41 -15.82 8.78
C THR A 31 -2.75 -17.10 9.32
N PRO A 32 -2.56 -18.14 8.49
CA PRO A 32 -1.94 -19.38 8.96
C PRO A 32 -0.53 -19.15 9.51
N VAL A 33 -0.21 -19.78 10.63
CA VAL A 33 1.12 -19.69 11.25
C VAL A 33 1.89 -20.96 10.85
N VAL A 34 2.33 -21.02 9.60
CA VAL A 34 3.11 -22.13 9.06
C VAL A 34 4.27 -21.59 8.25
N GLN A 35 5.40 -22.27 8.29
CA GLN A 35 6.62 -21.85 7.61
C GLN A 35 6.75 -22.37 6.18
N ASP A 36 5.98 -23.40 5.85
CA ASP A 36 5.99 -24.01 4.53
C ASP A 36 4.96 -23.35 3.62
N VAL A 37 5.38 -22.84 2.46
CA VAL A 37 4.51 -22.11 1.54
C VAL A 37 3.36 -22.99 1.01
N THR A 38 3.63 -24.26 0.74
CA THR A 38 2.60 -25.18 0.23
C THR A 38 1.50 -25.36 1.28
N LYS A 39 1.90 -25.59 2.56
CA LYS A 39 0.94 -25.71 3.67
C LYS A 39 0.18 -24.40 3.89
N PHE A 40 0.85 -23.26 3.74
CA PHE A 40 0.21 -21.94 3.87
C PHE A 40 -0.90 -21.77 2.83
N VAL A 41 -0.58 -22.07 1.57
CA VAL A 41 -1.54 -21.95 0.46
C VAL A 41 -2.68 -22.99 0.62
N GLN A 42 -2.35 -24.23 0.99
CA GLN A 42 -3.36 -25.26 1.22
C GLN A 42 -4.36 -24.84 2.31
N ALA A 43 -3.86 -24.25 3.41
CA ALA A 43 -4.73 -23.77 4.50
C ALA A 43 -5.69 -22.67 4.02
N ILE A 44 -5.24 -21.80 3.11
CA ILE A 44 -6.11 -20.78 2.51
C ILE A 44 -7.16 -21.44 1.60
N LEU A 45 -6.70 -22.28 0.66
CA LEU A 45 -7.57 -22.88 -0.37
C LEU A 45 -8.62 -23.83 0.22
N GLU A 46 -8.30 -24.52 1.32
CA GLU A 46 -9.26 -25.38 2.04
C GLU A 46 -10.53 -24.62 2.46
N LYS A 47 -10.40 -23.34 2.77
CA LYS A 47 -11.54 -22.51 3.22
C LYS A 47 -12.46 -22.11 2.07
N VAL A 48 -11.99 -22.22 0.83
CA VAL A 48 -12.73 -21.79 -0.37
C VAL A 48 -12.77 -22.89 -1.45
N THR A 49 -12.65 -24.15 -1.04
CA THR A 49 -12.61 -25.30 -1.95
C THR A 49 -13.77 -25.29 -2.94
N GLU A 50 -14.98 -24.95 -2.48
CA GLU A 50 -16.18 -24.91 -3.32
C GLU A 50 -16.16 -23.81 -4.39
N TRP A 51 -15.28 -22.80 -4.21
CA TRP A 51 -15.14 -21.70 -5.18
C TRP A 51 -14.19 -22.05 -6.34
N LEU A 52 -13.19 -22.91 -6.07
CA LEU A 52 -12.06 -23.15 -6.98
C LEU A 52 -12.47 -23.62 -8.37
N PRO A 53 -13.48 -24.53 -8.54
CA PRO A 53 -13.84 -24.95 -9.89
C PRO A 53 -14.39 -23.83 -10.78
N SER A 54 -14.90 -22.78 -10.18
CA SER A 54 -15.59 -21.70 -10.91
C SER A 54 -14.70 -20.49 -11.21
N ILE A 55 -13.46 -20.44 -10.68
CA ILE A 55 -12.60 -19.27 -10.87
C ILE A 55 -11.79 -19.39 -12.16
N ASP A 56 -11.52 -18.24 -12.77
CA ASP A 56 -10.68 -18.11 -13.96
C ASP A 56 -9.29 -17.58 -13.61
N TYR A 57 -9.15 -16.91 -12.47
CA TYR A 57 -7.98 -16.10 -12.14
C TYR A 57 -7.82 -15.94 -10.62
N VAL A 58 -6.59 -15.74 -10.16
CA VAL A 58 -6.29 -15.42 -8.74
C VAL A 58 -5.55 -14.07 -8.66
N GLY A 59 -6.07 -13.14 -7.89
CA GLY A 59 -5.44 -11.86 -7.60
C GLY A 59 -5.07 -11.76 -6.12
N VAL A 60 -3.83 -11.37 -5.83
CA VAL A 60 -3.32 -11.33 -4.46
C VAL A 60 -2.77 -9.94 -4.13
N SER A 61 -3.19 -9.43 -2.98
CA SER A 61 -2.60 -8.27 -2.31
C SER A 61 -1.86 -8.78 -1.06
N THR A 62 -0.66 -8.29 -0.81
CA THR A 62 0.13 -8.78 0.33
C THR A 62 0.96 -7.67 0.96
N THR A 63 1.23 -7.80 2.25
CA THR A 63 2.27 -6.99 2.91
C THR A 63 3.65 -7.43 2.36
N GLY A 64 4.67 -6.62 2.59
CA GLY A 64 6.00 -6.88 2.03
C GLY A 64 6.09 -6.39 0.59
N TYR A 65 7.15 -6.76 -0.12
CA TYR A 65 7.24 -6.43 -1.54
C TYR A 65 7.47 -7.67 -2.39
N VAL A 66 7.00 -7.61 -3.62
CA VAL A 66 6.94 -8.77 -4.52
C VAL A 66 8.12 -8.72 -5.48
N THR A 67 8.96 -9.75 -5.43
CA THR A 67 10.08 -9.93 -6.36
C THR A 67 9.78 -11.10 -7.30
N PRO A 68 10.58 -11.31 -8.34
CA PRO A 68 10.44 -12.52 -9.17
C PRO A 68 10.58 -13.84 -8.40
N GLU A 69 11.30 -13.83 -7.28
CA GLU A 69 11.52 -15.01 -6.44
C GLU A 69 10.40 -15.24 -5.42
N GLY A 70 9.59 -14.23 -5.16
CA GLY A 70 8.51 -14.32 -4.19
C GLY A 70 8.37 -13.06 -3.34
N ILE A 71 7.55 -13.17 -2.29
CA ILE A 71 7.36 -12.06 -1.34
C ILE A 71 8.60 -11.96 -0.45
N THR A 72 9.05 -10.74 -0.21
CA THR A 72 10.14 -10.45 0.71
C THR A 72 9.80 -9.21 1.54
N SER A 73 10.71 -8.77 2.40
CA SER A 73 10.46 -7.66 3.31
C SER A 73 11.68 -6.75 3.38
N ILE A 74 11.42 -5.45 3.32
CA ILE A 74 12.45 -4.43 3.58
C ILE A 74 12.74 -4.39 5.09
N ASN A 75 11.71 -4.53 5.91
CA ASN A 75 11.82 -4.64 7.36
C ASN A 75 11.55 -6.10 7.76
N PRO A 76 12.56 -6.85 8.22
CA PRO A 76 12.39 -8.28 8.53
C PRO A 76 11.30 -8.60 9.56
N GLU A 77 10.90 -7.62 10.37
CA GLU A 77 9.91 -7.84 11.43
C GLU A 77 8.47 -7.83 10.91
N THR A 78 8.25 -7.49 9.63
CA THR A 78 6.90 -7.32 9.11
C THR A 78 6.26 -8.60 8.55
N LEU A 79 7.06 -9.64 8.31
CA LEU A 79 6.55 -10.90 7.76
C LEU A 79 6.84 -12.07 8.71
N ASN A 80 5.85 -12.91 8.90
CA ASN A 80 5.90 -14.06 9.80
C ASN A 80 6.17 -15.38 9.06
N PHE A 81 6.82 -15.32 7.89
CA PHE A 81 7.17 -16.51 7.11
C PHE A 81 8.57 -16.32 6.48
N PRO A 82 9.24 -17.42 6.08
CA PRO A 82 10.58 -17.33 5.47
C PRO A 82 10.54 -16.55 4.14
N VAL A 83 11.56 -15.74 3.91
CA VAL A 83 11.68 -14.95 2.67
C VAL A 83 12.87 -15.41 1.86
N PRO A 84 12.80 -15.42 0.53
CA PRO A 84 11.62 -15.10 -0.30
C PRO A 84 10.57 -16.20 -0.24
N PHE A 85 9.30 -15.82 -0.25
CA PHE A 85 8.14 -16.71 -0.08
C PHE A 85 7.44 -16.84 -1.44
N PRO A 86 7.59 -17.97 -2.16
CA PRO A 86 7.10 -18.09 -3.54
C PRO A 86 5.59 -18.36 -3.61
N LEU A 87 4.80 -17.40 -3.13
CA LEU A 87 3.35 -17.52 -2.98
C LEU A 87 2.63 -17.65 -4.34
N ALA A 88 2.99 -16.77 -5.30
CA ALA A 88 2.31 -16.77 -6.60
C ALA A 88 2.52 -18.09 -7.34
N GLN A 89 3.75 -18.56 -7.36
CA GLN A 89 4.11 -19.82 -8.02
C GLN A 89 3.35 -21.01 -7.40
N THR A 90 3.26 -21.02 -6.06
CA THR A 90 2.55 -22.09 -5.34
C THR A 90 1.06 -22.02 -5.60
N LEU A 91 0.47 -20.82 -5.62
CA LEU A 91 -0.94 -20.64 -5.96
C LEU A 91 -1.22 -21.13 -7.39
N GLU A 92 -0.35 -20.80 -8.36
CA GLU A 92 -0.49 -21.28 -9.73
C GLU A 92 -0.47 -22.80 -9.80
N GLN A 93 0.45 -23.44 -9.09
CA GLN A 93 0.58 -24.90 -9.06
C GLN A 93 -0.65 -25.57 -8.46
N LEU A 94 -1.18 -25.03 -7.36
CA LEU A 94 -2.27 -25.68 -6.62
C LEU A 94 -3.66 -25.36 -7.19
N THR A 95 -3.83 -24.22 -7.86
CA THR A 95 -5.12 -23.86 -8.47
C THR A 95 -5.19 -24.15 -9.97
N ASN A 96 -4.04 -24.28 -10.62
CA ASN A 96 -3.91 -24.36 -12.09
C ASN A 96 -4.56 -23.16 -12.77
N LYS A 97 -4.45 -21.98 -12.14
CA LYS A 97 -5.01 -20.70 -12.66
C LYS A 97 -3.90 -19.64 -12.68
N PRO A 98 -3.97 -18.69 -13.63
CA PRO A 98 -3.02 -17.57 -13.62
C PRO A 98 -3.16 -16.75 -12.36
N VAL A 99 -2.04 -16.26 -11.81
CA VAL A 99 -1.97 -15.49 -10.57
C VAL A 99 -1.27 -14.16 -10.82
N SER A 100 -1.87 -13.07 -10.34
CA SER A 100 -1.19 -11.77 -10.18
C SER A 100 -1.05 -11.48 -8.70
N ILE A 101 0.09 -10.89 -8.33
CA ILE A 101 0.34 -10.51 -6.95
C ILE A 101 0.95 -9.11 -6.91
N LEU A 102 0.47 -8.28 -5.99
CA LEU A 102 0.96 -6.92 -5.74
C LEU A 102 1.14 -6.70 -4.24
N ASN A 103 2.06 -5.81 -3.90
CA ASN A 103 2.10 -5.22 -2.58
C ASN A 103 0.80 -4.44 -2.33
N ASP A 104 0.34 -4.40 -1.09
CA ASP A 104 -0.94 -3.78 -0.70
C ASP A 104 -1.02 -2.28 -1.08
N ALA A 105 0.07 -1.53 -0.89
CA ALA A 105 0.08 -0.10 -1.26
C ALA A 105 0.13 0.07 -2.79
N GLN A 106 0.80 -0.82 -3.52
CA GLN A 106 0.79 -0.82 -4.99
C GLN A 106 -0.62 -1.15 -5.52
N ALA A 107 -1.30 -2.11 -4.91
CA ALA A 107 -2.68 -2.45 -5.27
C ALA A 107 -3.61 -1.25 -5.04
N ALA A 108 -3.44 -0.56 -3.89
CA ALA A 108 -4.20 0.66 -3.58
C ALA A 108 -3.92 1.78 -4.61
N ALA A 109 -2.65 1.96 -4.98
CA ALA A 109 -2.26 2.96 -5.99
C ALA A 109 -2.97 2.69 -7.33
N TRP A 110 -2.96 1.44 -7.75
CA TRP A 110 -3.61 1.04 -9.01
C TRP A 110 -5.11 1.34 -8.96
N PHE A 111 -5.77 1.02 -7.85
CA PHE A 111 -7.19 1.33 -7.69
C PHE A 111 -7.47 2.82 -7.82
N GLU A 112 -6.76 3.64 -7.07
CA GLU A 112 -6.98 5.10 -7.10
C GLU A 112 -6.80 5.63 -8.53
N PHE A 113 -5.79 5.13 -9.24
CA PHE A 113 -5.55 5.49 -10.64
C PHE A 113 -6.76 5.16 -11.53
N VAL A 114 -7.29 3.95 -11.40
CA VAL A 114 -8.46 3.52 -12.20
C VAL A 114 -9.68 4.39 -11.90
N GLN A 115 -9.88 4.77 -10.63
CA GLN A 115 -11.00 5.64 -10.22
C GLN A 115 -10.92 7.05 -10.84
N LEU A 116 -9.72 7.54 -11.13
CA LEU A 116 -9.55 8.86 -11.76
C LEU A 116 -10.05 8.90 -13.20
N LYS A 117 -10.21 7.76 -13.85
CA LYS A 117 -10.75 7.64 -15.24
C LYS A 117 -9.97 8.49 -16.25
N ASN A 118 -8.69 8.70 -16.01
CA ASN A 118 -7.81 9.44 -16.90
C ASN A 118 -6.48 8.68 -17.07
N PRO A 119 -6.37 7.86 -18.13
CA PRO A 119 -5.21 6.98 -18.30
C PRO A 119 -3.91 7.71 -18.65
N SER A 120 -3.96 9.01 -18.93
CA SER A 120 -2.75 9.76 -19.25
C SER A 120 -2.07 10.40 -18.03
N LEU A 121 -2.64 10.29 -16.83
CA LEU A 121 -2.04 10.86 -15.62
C LEU A 121 -0.86 10.01 -15.13
N ASN A 122 0.24 10.70 -14.81
CA ASN A 122 1.33 10.14 -14.01
C ASN A 122 1.04 10.43 -12.54
N MET A 123 0.97 9.40 -11.73
CA MET A 123 0.41 9.50 -10.38
C MET A 123 1.30 8.80 -9.37
N ALA A 124 1.42 9.36 -8.18
CA ALA A 124 1.85 8.59 -7.00
C ALA A 124 0.68 8.50 -6.01
N PHE A 125 0.55 7.36 -5.38
CA PHE A 125 -0.31 7.15 -4.22
C PHE A 125 0.59 7.05 -2.99
N ILE A 126 0.23 7.76 -1.93
CA ILE A 126 0.93 7.71 -0.64
C ILE A 126 -0.10 7.32 0.41
N THR A 127 0.12 6.23 1.11
CA THR A 127 -0.71 5.87 2.26
C THR A 127 0.08 6.13 3.54
N VAL A 128 -0.46 6.97 4.41
CA VAL A 128 0.09 7.23 5.75
C VAL A 128 -0.87 6.59 6.74
N SER A 129 -0.46 5.47 7.30
CA SER A 129 -1.26 4.64 8.21
C SER A 129 -0.36 4.18 9.36
N THR A 130 -0.44 2.93 9.80
CA THR A 130 0.52 2.36 10.77
C THR A 130 1.95 2.57 10.29
N GLY A 131 2.21 2.30 8.99
CA GLY A 131 3.45 2.63 8.29
C GLY A 131 3.22 3.70 7.22
N VAL A 132 4.16 3.81 6.28
CA VAL A 132 4.01 4.63 5.07
C VAL A 132 4.32 3.76 3.86
N GLY A 133 3.38 3.67 2.94
CA GLY A 133 3.56 2.93 1.70
C GLY A 133 3.11 3.74 0.50
N GLY A 134 3.20 3.15 -0.67
CA GLY A 134 2.73 3.82 -1.88
C GLY A 134 2.87 2.99 -3.14
N GLY A 135 2.56 3.65 -4.25
CA GLY A 135 2.74 3.09 -5.57
C GLY A 135 2.80 4.21 -6.59
N ILE A 136 3.41 3.93 -7.71
CA ILE A 136 3.69 4.91 -8.76
C ILE A 136 3.10 4.41 -10.07
N ILE A 137 2.37 5.27 -10.76
CA ILE A 137 1.80 5.01 -12.08
C ILE A 137 2.47 5.97 -13.07
N ILE A 138 3.09 5.41 -14.11
CA ILE A 138 3.73 6.17 -15.18
C ILE A 138 3.22 5.63 -16.51
N ASP A 139 2.81 6.51 -17.40
CA ASP A 139 2.29 6.18 -18.72
C ASP A 139 1.15 5.13 -18.64
N GLY A 140 0.26 5.28 -17.66
CA GLY A 140 -0.89 4.40 -17.47
C GLY A 140 -0.56 3.02 -16.93
N LYS A 141 0.64 2.82 -16.37
CA LYS A 141 1.09 1.51 -15.89
C LYS A 141 1.67 1.62 -14.49
N LEU A 142 1.38 0.62 -13.66
CA LEU A 142 2.00 0.52 -12.34
C LEU A 142 3.51 0.29 -12.52
N HIS A 143 4.31 1.20 -11.96
CA HIS A 143 5.76 1.14 -12.06
C HIS A 143 6.32 0.33 -10.89
N LYS A 144 6.69 -0.91 -11.14
CA LYS A 144 7.22 -1.83 -10.12
C LYS A 144 8.75 -1.89 -10.11
N GLY A 145 9.38 -1.39 -11.17
CA GLY A 145 10.83 -1.51 -11.34
C GLY A 145 11.22 -2.94 -11.75
N ASN A 146 12.50 -3.16 -11.81
CA ASN A 146 13.05 -4.45 -12.28
C ASN A 146 12.89 -5.56 -11.23
N SER A 147 12.99 -5.21 -9.95
CA SER A 147 12.96 -6.16 -8.83
C SER A 147 11.69 -6.11 -7.97
N GLY A 148 10.73 -5.23 -8.33
CA GLY A 148 9.52 -5.04 -7.53
C GLY A 148 9.64 -3.95 -6.47
N LEU A 149 10.79 -3.31 -6.33
CA LEU A 149 11.04 -2.35 -5.25
C LEU A 149 10.44 -0.96 -5.52
N ALA A 150 10.24 -0.58 -6.78
CA ALA A 150 9.77 0.76 -7.11
C ALA A 150 8.39 1.03 -6.48
N GLY A 151 8.23 2.21 -5.92
CA GLY A 151 7.00 2.59 -5.24
C GLY A 151 7.03 2.38 -3.72
N HIS A 152 8.08 1.77 -3.18
CA HIS A 152 8.23 1.62 -1.72
C HIS A 152 8.75 2.93 -1.11
N ILE A 153 7.98 3.97 -1.33
CA ILE A 153 8.34 5.37 -1.07
C ILE A 153 8.46 5.71 0.42
N GLY A 154 7.85 4.91 1.28
CA GLY A 154 8.00 5.07 2.74
C GLY A 154 9.45 4.95 3.20
N HIS A 155 10.29 4.27 2.42
CA HIS A 155 11.72 4.09 2.74
C HIS A 155 12.62 5.10 2.02
N MET A 156 12.06 6.11 1.35
CA MET A 156 12.86 7.23 0.87
C MET A 156 13.27 8.10 2.05
N SER A 157 14.58 8.40 2.14
CA SER A 157 15.09 9.28 3.19
C SER A 157 14.75 10.74 2.85
N VAL A 158 14.15 11.44 3.81
CA VAL A 158 13.80 12.87 3.70
C VAL A 158 14.54 13.71 4.75
N ALA A 159 15.37 13.07 5.59
CA ALA A 159 16.14 13.75 6.63
C ALA A 159 17.40 12.93 6.94
N ILE A 160 18.55 13.41 6.51
CA ILE A 160 19.83 12.70 6.65
C ILE A 160 20.08 12.30 8.14
N GLU A 161 19.82 13.22 9.06
CA GLU A 161 20.00 13.00 10.50
C GLU A 161 18.73 12.51 11.20
N GLY A 162 17.76 11.98 10.42
CA GLY A 162 16.48 11.52 10.94
C GLY A 162 16.58 10.23 11.75
N PRO A 163 15.46 9.79 12.32
CA PRO A 163 15.40 8.56 13.11
C PRO A 163 15.82 7.32 12.32
N LEU A 164 16.31 6.32 13.02
CA LEU A 164 16.56 5.01 12.41
C LEU A 164 15.24 4.35 12.03
N CYS A 165 15.16 3.88 10.80
CA CYS A 165 14.01 3.14 10.28
C CYS A 165 14.23 1.63 10.46
N GLY A 166 13.15 0.86 10.55
CA GLY A 166 13.21 -0.60 10.60
C GLY A 166 13.93 -1.24 9.41
N CYS A 167 14.02 -0.53 8.28
CA CYS A 167 14.76 -1.00 7.10
C CYS A 167 16.29 -0.82 7.23
N GLY A 168 16.76 -0.20 8.30
CA GLY A 168 18.19 0.05 8.56
C GLY A 168 18.69 1.42 8.10
N GLN A 169 17.91 2.18 7.35
CA GLN A 169 18.28 3.53 6.93
C GLN A 169 17.84 4.58 7.95
N ARG A 170 18.43 5.78 7.88
CA ARG A 170 17.99 6.94 8.68
C ARG A 170 17.11 7.86 7.87
N GLY A 171 16.14 8.45 8.55
CA GLY A 171 15.31 9.53 8.02
C GLY A 171 14.31 9.13 6.95
N CYS A 172 13.98 7.85 6.85
CA CYS A 172 12.89 7.41 5.98
C CYS A 172 11.60 8.13 6.35
N VAL A 173 10.79 8.44 5.34
CA VAL A 173 9.47 9.06 5.58
C VAL A 173 8.68 8.27 6.63
N GLU A 174 8.68 6.95 6.54
CA GLU A 174 7.97 6.08 7.48
C GLU A 174 8.40 6.32 8.93
N SER A 175 9.70 6.46 9.17
CA SER A 175 10.22 6.65 10.54
C SER A 175 9.89 8.04 11.12
N MET A 176 9.35 8.94 10.30
CA MET A 176 8.98 10.30 10.71
C MET A 176 7.48 10.58 10.64
N ALA A 177 6.78 9.95 9.69
CA ALA A 177 5.41 10.32 9.33
C ALA A 177 4.36 9.29 9.68
N SER A 178 4.74 8.03 9.87
CA SER A 178 3.78 6.94 10.10
C SER A 178 3.03 7.11 11.41
N GLY A 179 1.90 6.42 11.53
CA GLY A 179 1.15 6.36 12.79
C GLY A 179 2.01 5.84 13.95
N ASN A 180 2.88 4.84 13.68
CA ASN A 180 3.84 4.35 14.67
C ASN A 180 4.85 5.44 15.06
N ALA A 181 5.35 6.21 14.10
CA ALA A 181 6.30 7.30 14.38
C ALA A 181 5.63 8.42 15.21
N ILE A 182 4.40 8.77 14.86
CA ILE A 182 3.60 9.76 15.61
C ILE A 182 3.37 9.27 17.04
N GLN A 183 2.97 8.00 17.20
CA GLN A 183 2.73 7.41 18.53
C GLN A 183 4.00 7.43 19.38
N LYS A 184 5.14 7.03 18.81
CA LYS A 184 6.42 7.01 19.49
C LYS A 184 6.83 8.41 19.97
N GLU A 185 6.65 9.42 19.13
CA GLU A 185 6.94 10.81 19.47
C GLU A 185 6.00 11.34 20.56
N SER A 186 4.72 10.98 20.47
CA SER A 186 3.72 11.31 21.47
C SER A 186 4.11 10.74 22.86
N GLU A 187 4.49 9.46 22.88
CA GLU A 187 4.92 8.79 24.14
C GLU A 187 6.18 9.42 24.72
N ALA A 188 7.09 9.92 23.89
CA ALA A 188 8.29 10.62 24.34
C ALA A 188 8.00 12.05 24.85
N THR A 189 6.91 12.64 24.40
CA THR A 189 6.55 14.05 24.67
C THR A 189 5.62 14.20 25.87
N PHE A 190 4.69 13.25 26.04
CA PHE A 190 3.62 13.34 27.04
C PHE A 190 3.77 12.24 28.08
N THR A 191 3.39 12.55 29.32
CA THR A 191 3.41 11.58 30.43
C THR A 191 2.24 10.60 30.36
N GLU A 192 1.14 11.02 29.74
CA GLU A 192 -0.04 10.18 29.57
C GLU A 192 -0.07 9.60 28.14
N THR A 193 -0.29 8.30 28.04
CA THR A 193 -0.46 7.64 26.74
C THR A 193 -1.77 8.11 26.11
N MET A 194 -1.71 8.52 24.85
CA MET A 194 -2.90 8.90 24.10
C MET A 194 -2.83 8.28 22.69
N SER A 195 -3.99 8.00 22.12
CA SER A 195 -4.09 7.51 20.76
C SER A 195 -3.76 8.63 19.76
N ASN A 196 -3.42 8.24 18.52
CA ASN A 196 -3.23 9.23 17.46
C ASN A 196 -4.51 10.05 17.23
N VAL A 197 -5.69 9.43 17.36
CA VAL A 197 -6.99 10.14 17.24
C VAL A 197 -7.06 11.26 18.27
N GLU A 198 -6.72 10.97 19.52
CA GLU A 198 -6.73 11.97 20.59
C GLU A 198 -5.67 13.05 20.34
N LEU A 199 -4.48 12.66 19.87
CA LEU A 199 -3.41 13.62 19.55
C LEU A 199 -3.88 14.63 18.50
N PHE A 200 -4.58 14.17 17.45
CA PHE A 200 -5.13 15.05 16.42
C PHE A 200 -6.17 16.03 16.99
N LYS A 201 -7.02 15.56 17.90
CA LYS A 201 -7.99 16.44 18.57
C LYS A 201 -7.28 17.51 19.39
N GLN A 202 -6.23 17.13 20.12
CA GLN A 202 -5.48 18.06 20.95
C GLN A 202 -4.66 19.08 20.16
N ALA A 203 -4.32 18.80 18.91
CA ALA A 203 -3.49 19.69 18.09
C ALA A 203 -4.08 21.08 17.93
N ALA A 204 -5.41 21.21 18.00
CA ALA A 204 -6.08 22.51 17.87
C ALA A 204 -5.74 23.49 19.00
N PHE A 205 -5.33 22.98 20.18
CA PHE A 205 -5.07 23.83 21.36
C PHE A 205 -3.77 23.46 22.10
N ASN A 206 -3.04 22.46 21.64
CA ASN A 206 -1.81 22.00 22.28
C ASN A 206 -0.65 22.10 21.28
N PRO A 207 0.25 23.08 21.43
CA PRO A 207 1.36 23.27 20.50
C PRO A 207 2.30 22.08 20.37
N LYS A 208 2.46 21.27 21.43
CA LYS A 208 3.30 20.06 21.36
C LYS A 208 2.64 19.00 20.47
N ALA A 209 1.33 18.82 20.59
CA ALA A 209 0.59 17.90 19.72
C ALA A 209 0.66 18.36 18.25
N GLU A 210 0.45 19.65 18.02
CA GLU A 210 0.56 20.25 16.67
C GLU A 210 1.97 20.03 16.08
N ALA A 211 3.01 20.20 16.89
CA ALA A 211 4.40 20.02 16.43
C ALA A 211 4.65 18.59 15.98
N ILE A 212 4.09 17.59 16.69
CA ILE A 212 4.23 16.16 16.32
C ILE A 212 3.57 15.90 14.97
N ILE A 213 2.34 16.38 14.79
CA ILE A 213 1.61 16.21 13.52
C ILE A 213 2.34 16.94 12.40
N ASN A 214 2.81 18.17 12.67
CA ASN A 214 3.52 18.96 11.67
C ASN A 214 4.82 18.27 11.23
N ARG A 215 5.53 17.59 12.12
CA ARG A 215 6.73 16.82 11.77
C ARG A 215 6.38 15.74 10.73
N SER A 216 5.29 15.02 10.94
CA SER A 216 4.78 14.02 9.98
C SER A 216 4.47 14.70 8.64
N VAL A 217 3.72 15.78 8.67
CA VAL A 217 3.33 16.54 7.48
C VAL A 217 4.56 17.02 6.69
N GLN A 218 5.57 17.57 7.37
CA GLN A 218 6.77 18.07 6.70
C GLN A 218 7.56 16.96 6.02
N ALA A 219 7.62 15.77 6.64
CA ALA A 219 8.28 14.60 6.05
C ALA A 219 7.56 14.18 4.74
N VAL A 220 6.22 14.11 4.78
CA VAL A 220 5.42 13.75 3.59
C VAL A 220 5.52 14.86 2.53
N ALA A 221 5.54 16.14 2.93
CA ALA A 221 5.70 17.25 1.98
C ALA A 221 7.05 17.16 1.25
N THR A 222 8.11 16.81 1.97
CA THR A 222 9.44 16.60 1.36
C THR A 222 9.39 15.44 0.35
N LEU A 223 8.75 14.32 0.74
CA LEU A 223 8.54 13.19 -0.17
C LEU A 223 7.80 13.62 -1.44
N CYS A 224 6.71 14.36 -1.30
CA CYS A 224 5.92 14.84 -2.44
C CYS A 224 6.77 15.68 -3.40
N CYS A 225 7.57 16.59 -2.87
CA CYS A 225 8.46 17.43 -3.67
C CYS A 225 9.53 16.59 -4.38
N ASN A 226 10.11 15.61 -3.68
CA ASN A 226 11.10 14.71 -4.28
C ASN A 226 10.50 13.89 -5.42
N LEU A 227 9.30 13.33 -5.20
CA LEU A 227 8.60 12.57 -6.24
C LEU A 227 8.25 13.44 -7.44
N LYS A 228 7.79 14.68 -7.20
CA LYS A 228 7.50 15.62 -8.29
C LYS A 228 8.79 15.93 -9.07
N ALA A 229 9.90 16.16 -8.39
CA ALA A 229 11.17 16.49 -9.04
C ALA A 229 11.73 15.31 -9.86
N CYS A 230 11.54 14.06 -9.37
CA CYS A 230 12.07 12.87 -10.02
C CYS A 230 11.22 12.39 -11.19
N LEU A 231 9.89 12.50 -11.07
CA LEU A 231 8.95 11.82 -11.96
C LEU A 231 8.01 12.76 -12.72
N ASP A 232 8.03 14.05 -12.37
CA ASP A 232 7.14 15.09 -12.92
C ASP A 232 5.67 14.65 -12.91
N LEU A 233 5.22 14.15 -11.77
CA LEU A 233 3.86 13.63 -11.60
C LEU A 233 2.81 14.72 -11.80
N ASP A 234 1.65 14.30 -12.35
CA ASP A 234 0.48 15.16 -12.51
C ASP A 234 -0.30 15.29 -11.20
N ILE A 235 -0.35 14.21 -10.42
CA ILE A 235 -1.15 14.15 -9.20
C ILE A 235 -0.52 13.23 -8.16
N ILE A 236 -0.69 13.60 -6.90
CA ILE A 236 -0.37 12.72 -5.77
C ILE A 236 -1.68 12.50 -4.99
N VAL A 237 -2.03 11.24 -4.79
CA VAL A 237 -3.24 10.84 -4.06
C VAL A 237 -2.83 10.35 -2.68
N LEU A 238 -3.49 10.89 -1.65
CA LEU A 238 -3.18 10.58 -0.25
C LEU A 238 -4.24 9.65 0.33
N GLY A 239 -3.80 8.62 1.05
CA GLY A 239 -4.67 7.68 1.75
C GLY A 239 -4.12 7.29 3.11
N GLY A 240 -4.76 6.32 3.75
CA GLY A 240 -4.37 5.81 5.06
C GLY A 240 -5.00 6.59 6.21
N GLY A 241 -5.11 5.96 7.36
CA GLY A 241 -5.81 6.52 8.51
C GLY A 241 -5.24 7.85 9.02
N ILE A 242 -3.92 8.02 8.95
CA ILE A 242 -3.26 9.29 9.31
C ILE A 242 -3.44 10.30 8.16
N GLY A 243 -3.17 9.87 6.91
CA GLY A 243 -3.29 10.75 5.74
C GLY A 243 -4.69 11.33 5.56
N LEU A 244 -5.72 10.58 5.95
CA LEU A 244 -7.12 10.99 5.85
C LEU A 244 -7.65 11.64 7.14
N ALA A 245 -6.83 11.73 8.20
CA ALA A 245 -7.24 12.39 9.44
C ALA A 245 -7.58 13.86 9.17
N GLU A 246 -8.58 14.37 9.90
CA GLU A 246 -9.07 15.73 9.72
C GLU A 246 -7.93 16.75 9.78
N GLY A 247 -7.85 17.58 8.75
CA GLY A 247 -6.85 18.64 8.65
C GLY A 247 -5.46 18.19 8.16
N TYR A 248 -5.20 16.89 7.98
CA TYR A 248 -3.88 16.43 7.53
C TYR A 248 -3.59 16.89 6.10
N LEU A 249 -4.51 16.66 5.18
CA LEU A 249 -4.34 17.07 3.77
C LEU A 249 -4.21 18.59 3.64
N GLU A 250 -4.96 19.33 4.42
CA GLU A 250 -4.88 20.81 4.43
C GLU A 250 -3.49 21.28 4.86
N ARG A 251 -2.95 20.70 5.95
CA ARG A 251 -1.60 21.00 6.42
C ARG A 251 -0.56 20.61 5.37
N LEU A 252 -0.75 19.47 4.73
CA LEU A 252 0.18 18.99 3.68
C LEU A 252 0.21 19.95 2.49
N ASN A 253 -0.95 20.35 1.99
CA ASN A 253 -1.05 21.29 0.87
C ASN A 253 -0.38 22.63 1.22
N LYS A 254 -0.62 23.13 2.43
CA LYS A 254 0.01 24.38 2.90
C LYS A 254 1.55 24.23 2.95
N ALA A 255 2.04 23.10 3.45
CA ALA A 255 3.48 22.82 3.52
C ALA A 255 4.12 22.75 2.12
N ILE A 256 3.43 22.14 1.16
CA ILE A 256 3.92 22.04 -0.22
C ILE A 256 3.92 23.43 -0.89
N GLN A 257 2.83 24.19 -0.73
CA GLN A 257 2.69 25.53 -1.33
C GLN A 257 3.76 26.50 -0.82
N SER A 258 4.28 26.29 0.35
CA SER A 258 5.36 27.14 0.89
C SER A 258 6.72 26.85 0.24
N ARG A 259 6.82 25.83 -0.63
CA ARG A 259 8.07 25.36 -1.24
C ARG A 259 8.14 25.75 -2.71
N PRO A 260 9.25 26.27 -3.19
CA PRO A 260 9.34 26.78 -4.59
C PRO A 260 9.18 25.71 -5.62
N UNK A 261 8.99 25.07 -6.03
CA UNK A 261 8.91 24.15 -7.17
C UNK A 261 7.83 23.08 -7.08
N UNK A 262 7.06 23.23 -6.16
CA UNK A 262 6.21 22.12 -6.12
C UNK A 262 4.77 22.47 -6.32
N UNK A 263 4.33 22.50 -7.36
CA UNK A 263 2.92 22.64 -7.66
C UNK A 263 2.31 21.29 -7.83
N UNK A 264 2.24 20.61 -6.82
CA UNK A 264 1.59 19.37 -6.97
C UNK A 264 0.24 19.43 -6.32
N UNK A 265 -0.55 19.13 -6.85
CA UNK A 265 -1.88 19.11 -6.37
C UNK A 265 -2.08 17.88 -5.54
N UNK A 266 -2.38 17.99 -4.56
CA UNK A 266 -2.62 16.86 -3.75
C UNK A 266 -4.08 16.63 -3.66
N UNK A 267 -4.44 15.76 -4.01
CA UNK A 267 -5.77 15.39 -4.07
C UNK A 267 -6.24 14.63 -2.88
N UNK A 268 -7.26 14.57 -2.72
CA UNK A 268 -7.88 13.92 -1.61
C UNK A 268 -7.99 12.44 -1.84
N UNK A 269 -8.00 11.85 -1.04
CA UNK A 269 -8.05 10.46 -1.17
C UNK A 269 -9.30 9.86 -0.71
N UNK A 270 -9.48 8.89 -1.09
CA UNK A 270 -10.54 8.08 -0.67
C UNK A 270 -10.13 7.16 0.42
N SER A 271 -11.12 6.67 1.28
CA SER A 271 -10.91 5.63 2.27
C SER A 271 -11.08 4.25 1.60
N LEU A 272 -10.06 3.49 1.61
CA LEU A 272 -10.06 2.14 1.03
C LEU A 272 -10.65 1.13 2.01
N SER A 273 -11.71 0.47 1.62
CA SER A 273 -12.16 -0.77 2.29
C SER A 273 -11.52 -1.99 1.59
N LEU A 274 -11.36 -3.06 2.34
CA LEU A 274 -10.87 -4.35 1.81
C LEU A 274 -11.70 -4.83 0.60
N LEU A 275 -12.95 -4.43 0.56
CA LEU A 275 -13.91 -4.69 -0.52
C LEU A 275 -13.44 -4.11 -1.86
N LEU A 276 -12.82 -2.93 -1.81
CA LEU A 276 -12.38 -2.21 -2.99
C LEU A 276 -11.07 -2.78 -3.55
N MET A 277 -10.19 -3.28 -2.67
CA MET A 277 -8.92 -3.89 -3.09
C MET A 277 -9.14 -5.14 -3.96
N ALA A 278 -10.16 -5.94 -3.66
CA ALA A 278 -10.49 -7.13 -4.46
C ALA A 278 -10.95 -6.75 -5.88
N ILE A 279 -11.74 -5.70 -5.99
CA ILE A 279 -12.21 -5.17 -7.29
C ILE A 279 -11.03 -4.68 -8.13
N MET A 280 -10.02 -4.14 -7.47
CA MET A 280 -8.84 -3.53 -8.10
C MET A 280 -7.88 -4.54 -8.72
N MET A 281 -7.73 -5.69 -8.07
CA MET A 281 -6.90 -6.77 -8.59
C MET A 281 -7.47 -7.30 -9.91
N LEU A 282 -8.79 -7.21 -10.09
CA LEU A 282 -9.46 -7.54 -11.36
C LEU A 282 -9.06 -6.58 -12.49
N ALA A 283 -9.13 -5.29 -12.24
CA ALA A 283 -8.78 -4.29 -13.27
C ALA A 283 -7.32 -4.43 -13.70
N TYR A 284 -6.42 -4.68 -12.74
CA TYR A 284 -5.00 -4.91 -13.04
C TYR A 284 -4.80 -6.19 -13.87
N SER A 285 -5.49 -7.28 -13.50
CA SER A 285 -5.38 -8.56 -14.21
C SER A 285 -5.92 -8.46 -15.64
N GLU A 286 -7.05 -7.78 -15.84
CA GLU A 286 -7.65 -7.59 -17.16
C GLU A 286 -6.73 -6.81 -18.09
N GLN A 287 -6.10 -5.74 -17.63
CA GLN A 287 -5.15 -4.96 -18.41
C GLN A 287 -3.91 -5.77 -18.79
N HIS A 288 -3.38 -6.55 -17.86
CA HIS A 288 -2.21 -7.39 -18.11
C HIS A 288 -2.54 -8.53 -19.08
N PHE A 289 -3.73 -9.09 -19.00
CA PHE A 289 -4.19 -10.14 -19.89
C PHE A 289 -4.39 -9.60 -21.32
N SER A 290 -5.00 -8.42 -21.43
CA SER A 290 -5.22 -7.74 -22.71
C SER A 290 -3.91 -7.39 -23.42
N LEU A 291 -2.89 -6.97 -22.66
CA LEU A 291 -1.57 -6.65 -23.20
C LEU A 291 -0.80 -7.90 -23.66
N ARG A 292 -1.00 -9.05 -23.02
CA ARG A 292 -0.38 -10.32 -23.42
C ARG A 292 -1.03 -10.84 -24.72
N SER A 293 -2.36 -10.71 -24.86
CA SER A 293 -3.05 -11.18 -26.06
C SER A 293 -2.70 -10.34 -27.31
N LYS A 294 -2.31 -9.08 -27.14
CA LYS A 294 -1.91 -8.20 -28.24
C LYS A 294 -0.47 -8.40 -28.72
N ARG A 295 0.35 -9.19 -28.00
CA ARG A 295 1.73 -9.47 -28.38
C ARG A 295 1.91 -10.70 -29.28
N TRP A 296 0.81 -11.41 -29.61
CA TRP A 296 0.85 -12.64 -30.38
C TRP A 296 0.15 -12.54 -31.75
N HIS A 297 0.01 -11.31 -32.30
CA HIS A 297 -0.48 -11.11 -33.67
C HIS A 297 0.48 -10.26 -34.49
#